data_9f31d97956083626885984b098e4902d
#
_entry.id   9f31d97956083626885984b098e4902d
#
_cell.length_a   1.000
_cell.length_b   1.000
_cell.length_c   1.000
_cell.angle_alpha   90.00
_cell.angle_beta   90.00
_cell.angle_gamma   90.00
#
_symmetry.space_group_name_H-M   'P 1'
#
loop_
_entity.id
_entity.type
_entity.pdbx_description
1 polymer ?
#
loop_
_entity_poly.entity_id
_entity_poly.type
_entity_poly.pdbx_seq_one_letter_code
_entity_poly.pdbx_strand_id
1 'polypeptide(L)'
;MKKEEHVKAENEFDFEKTIGFGRANIGAHLTYVFVNSDSMEIKKQKKIFFSKKDIGTETIPFNSITNIVIKNHFSLGDLISGIVCFLVAAITGQFLMGLIILAVLLFCSRGKKIIFEKSDGSKVDFLIEALKNSEECEKMFSKLNEFKLSKELNFSVPVKK
;
A
#
# COMPACT_ATOMS: atom_id res chain seq x y z
N MET A 1 17.53 -18.00 -15.46
CA MET A 1 17.60 -16.69 -14.79
C MET A 1 17.56 -16.93 -13.28
N LYS A 2 18.70 -16.80 -12.58
CA LYS A 2 18.77 -16.87 -11.11
C LYS A 2 18.02 -15.64 -10.57
N LYS A 3 16.99 -15.85 -9.75
CA LYS A 3 16.47 -14.81 -8.86
C LYS A 3 17.63 -14.47 -7.91
N GLU A 4 18.16 -13.27 -8.04
CA GLU A 4 18.97 -12.70 -6.96
C GLU A 4 18.04 -12.56 -5.75
N GLU A 5 18.24 -13.43 -4.77
CA GLU A 5 17.68 -13.24 -3.43
C GLU A 5 18.36 -12.01 -2.85
N HIS A 6 17.68 -10.90 -2.90
CA HIS A 6 18.08 -9.69 -2.20
C HIS A 6 17.99 -10.03 -0.70
N VAL A 7 19.16 -10.15 -0.06
CA VAL A 7 19.21 -10.29 1.41
C VAL A 7 18.66 -8.99 1.97
N LYS A 8 17.44 -9.06 2.48
CA LYS A 8 16.70 -7.93 3.03
C LYS A 8 17.43 -7.44 4.29
N ALA A 9 17.78 -6.16 4.35
CA ALA A 9 18.34 -5.57 5.54
C ALA A 9 17.30 -5.54 6.67
N GLU A 10 17.73 -5.68 7.92
CA GLU A 10 16.84 -5.72 9.10
C GLU A 10 15.92 -4.49 9.23
N ASN A 11 16.33 -3.38 8.62
CA ASN A 11 15.63 -2.10 8.64
C ASN A 11 14.88 -1.77 7.32
N GLU A 12 14.74 -2.75 6.43
CA GLU A 12 14.07 -2.60 5.13
C GLU A 12 12.72 -3.29 5.16
N PHE A 13 11.67 -2.56 4.77
CA PHE A 13 10.29 -3.03 4.74
C PHE A 13 9.70 -2.84 3.35
N ASP A 14 9.12 -3.90 2.80
CA ASP A 14 8.58 -3.93 1.45
C ASP A 14 7.07 -4.03 1.49
N PHE A 15 6.42 -3.08 0.86
CA PHE A 15 4.98 -3.05 0.72
C PHE A 15 4.59 -3.14 -0.74
N GLU A 16 3.66 -4.02 -1.02
CA GLU A 16 3.09 -4.19 -2.35
C GLU A 16 1.59 -3.96 -2.32
N LYS A 17 1.08 -3.12 -3.21
CA LYS A 17 -0.35 -3.02 -3.53
C LYS A 17 -0.54 -3.41 -4.98
N THR A 18 -1.11 -4.57 -5.20
CA THR A 18 -1.39 -5.11 -6.53
C THR A 18 -2.39 -4.24 -7.29
N ILE A 19 -2.13 -4.02 -8.58
CA ILE A 19 -3.03 -3.37 -9.52
C ILE A 19 -3.50 -4.45 -10.49
N GLY A 20 -4.77 -4.78 -10.44
CA GLY A 20 -5.33 -5.78 -11.35
C GLY A 20 -6.39 -6.63 -10.69
N PHE A 21 -6.86 -7.61 -11.44
CA PHE A 21 -7.99 -8.44 -11.10
C PHE A 21 -7.59 -9.93 -11.06
N GLY A 22 -7.72 -10.54 -9.89
CA GLY A 22 -7.47 -11.96 -9.70
C GLY A 22 -6.06 -12.39 -10.13
N ARG A 23 -5.96 -13.36 -11.04
CA ARG A 23 -4.68 -13.81 -11.63
C ARG A 23 -4.11 -12.87 -12.70
N ALA A 24 -4.91 -11.94 -13.21
CA ALA A 24 -4.49 -10.95 -14.18
C ALA A 24 -3.91 -9.71 -13.48
N ASN A 25 -2.76 -9.87 -12.83
CA ASN A 25 -2.02 -8.75 -12.27
C ASN A 25 -1.47 -7.90 -13.41
N ILE A 26 -2.05 -6.71 -13.60
CA ILE A 26 -1.60 -5.73 -14.60
C ILE A 26 -0.35 -5.01 -14.10
N GLY A 27 -0.22 -4.88 -12.77
CA GLY A 27 0.90 -4.19 -12.15
C GLY A 27 0.86 -4.20 -10.63
N ALA A 28 1.75 -3.41 -10.04
CA ALA A 28 1.78 -3.20 -8.60
C ALA A 28 2.37 -1.82 -8.26
N HIS A 29 1.90 -1.23 -7.17
CA HIS A 29 2.60 -0.19 -6.45
C HIS A 29 3.54 -0.87 -5.46
N LEU A 30 4.84 -0.61 -5.61
CA LEU A 30 5.88 -1.11 -4.72
C LEU A 30 6.36 0.07 -3.87
N THR A 31 6.44 -0.14 -2.58
CA THR A 31 6.98 0.86 -1.66
C THR A 31 8.02 0.19 -0.79
N TYR A 32 9.22 0.71 -0.81
CA TYR A 32 10.33 0.29 0.01
C TYR A 32 10.54 1.33 1.09
N VAL A 33 10.53 0.92 2.33
CA VAL A 33 10.74 1.79 3.49
C VAL A 33 12.01 1.38 4.19
N PHE A 34 12.97 2.29 4.27
CA PHE A 34 14.22 2.10 5.00
C PHE A 34 14.18 2.95 6.27
N VAL A 35 14.30 2.30 7.41
CA VAL A 35 14.27 2.98 8.72
C VAL A 35 15.70 3.09 9.24
N ASN A 36 16.21 4.34 9.31
CA ASN A 36 17.51 4.66 9.88
C ASN A 36 17.34 5.16 11.33
N SER A 37 18.43 5.55 11.99
CA SER A 37 18.41 6.04 13.38
C SER A 37 17.59 7.31 13.59
N ASP A 38 17.54 8.20 12.62
CA ASP A 38 17.00 9.57 12.73
C ASP A 38 16.01 9.93 11.63
N SER A 39 15.88 9.05 10.62
CA SER A 39 15.04 9.32 9.47
C SER A 39 14.52 8.03 8.86
N MET A 40 13.49 8.18 8.07
CA MET A 40 12.89 7.13 7.25
C MET A 40 12.96 7.54 5.78
N GLU A 41 13.42 6.64 4.93
CA GLU A 41 13.40 6.82 3.49
C GLU A 41 12.28 5.97 2.88
N ILE A 42 11.43 6.58 2.07
CA ILE A 42 10.31 5.93 1.38
C ILE A 42 10.54 6.03 -0.12
N LYS A 43 10.86 4.92 -0.76
CA LYS A 43 11.01 4.81 -2.21
C LYS A 43 9.77 4.19 -2.81
N LYS A 44 9.13 4.91 -3.74
CA LYS A 44 7.90 4.48 -4.43
C LYS A 44 8.19 4.11 -5.87
N GLN A 45 7.72 2.94 -6.27
CA GLN A 45 7.83 2.45 -7.64
C GLN A 45 6.46 1.97 -8.13
N LYS A 46 6.21 2.10 -9.42
CA LYS A 46 5.06 1.53 -10.08
C LYS A 46 5.53 0.52 -11.12
N LYS A 47 5.06 -0.71 -10.97
CA LYS A 47 5.29 -1.76 -11.95
C LYS A 47 4.02 -1.92 -12.78
N ILE A 48 4.14 -1.85 -14.12
CA ILE A 48 3.05 -2.13 -15.05
C ILE A 48 3.57 -3.11 -16.07
N PHE A 49 2.98 -4.31 -16.16
CA PHE A 49 3.46 -5.42 -16.97
C PHE A 49 4.94 -5.71 -16.69
N PHE A 50 5.81 -5.45 -17.66
CA PHE A 50 7.26 -5.68 -17.60
C PHE A 50 8.07 -4.42 -17.29
N SER A 51 7.41 -3.25 -17.19
CA SER A 51 8.06 -1.97 -16.95
C SER A 51 7.98 -1.59 -15.47
N LYS A 52 9.12 -1.16 -14.89
CA LYS A 52 9.19 -0.53 -13.58
C LYS A 52 9.49 0.95 -13.79
N LYS A 53 8.68 1.80 -13.15
CA LYS A 53 8.86 3.26 -13.14
C LYS A 53 9.04 3.73 -11.72
N ASP A 54 10.13 4.44 -11.43
CA ASP A 54 10.30 5.14 -10.16
C ASP A 54 9.33 6.32 -10.12
N ILE A 55 8.59 6.43 -9.02
CA ILE A 55 7.67 7.55 -8.76
C ILE A 55 8.42 8.63 -7.99
N GLY A 56 9.31 8.24 -7.08
CA GLY A 56 10.11 9.14 -6.28
C GLY A 56 10.60 8.48 -5.00
N THR A 57 11.56 9.15 -4.39
CA THR A 57 12.11 8.81 -3.07
C THR A 57 11.94 10.02 -2.17
N GLU A 58 11.41 9.80 -0.98
CA GLU A 58 11.23 10.85 0.03
C GLU A 58 11.92 10.44 1.33
N THR A 59 12.73 11.33 1.88
CA THR A 59 13.36 11.15 3.20
C THR A 59 12.61 11.98 4.22
N ILE A 60 12.19 11.36 5.32
CA ILE A 60 11.43 11.98 6.38
C ILE A 60 12.22 11.90 7.68
N PRO A 61 12.76 13.02 8.18
CA PRO A 61 13.37 13.06 9.51
C PRO A 61 12.32 12.78 10.58
N PHE A 62 12.66 11.97 11.57
CA PHE A 62 11.71 11.59 12.62
C PHE A 62 11.18 12.76 13.44
N ASN A 63 12.01 13.77 13.66
CA ASN A 63 11.61 14.99 14.37
C ASN A 63 10.58 15.83 13.61
N SER A 64 10.39 15.60 12.30
CA SER A 64 9.39 16.28 11.50
C SER A 64 8.04 15.58 11.49
N ILE A 65 7.93 14.35 11.98
CA ILE A 65 6.68 13.59 11.98
C ILE A 65 5.84 14.04 13.19
N THR A 66 4.65 14.56 12.93
CA THR A 66 3.70 14.97 13.95
C THR A 66 2.61 13.94 14.19
N ASN A 67 2.26 13.18 13.15
CA ASN A 67 1.20 12.19 13.26
C ASN A 67 1.36 11.09 12.21
N ILE A 68 0.90 9.87 12.55
CA ILE A 68 0.82 8.75 11.61
C ILE A 68 -0.61 8.23 11.61
N VAL A 69 -1.24 8.27 10.44
CA VAL A 69 -2.64 7.90 10.28
C VAL A 69 -2.77 6.74 9.30
N ILE A 70 -3.49 5.70 9.72
CA ILE A 70 -3.84 4.59 8.84
C ILE A 70 -5.31 4.76 8.44
N LYS A 71 -5.56 5.00 7.16
CA LYS A 71 -6.91 5.14 6.61
C LYS A 71 -7.23 3.98 5.67
N ASN A 72 -8.51 3.60 5.66
CA ASN A 72 -8.99 2.74 4.59
C ASN A 72 -8.90 3.50 3.27
N HIS A 73 -8.35 2.84 2.26
CA HIS A 73 -8.26 3.36 0.91
C HIS A 73 -9.15 2.54 -0.01
N PHE A 74 -9.87 3.23 -0.86
CA PHE A 74 -10.70 2.64 -1.87
C PHE A 74 -10.23 3.11 -3.26
N SER A 75 -9.92 2.16 -4.13
CA SER A 75 -9.47 2.48 -5.48
C SER A 75 -10.67 2.82 -6.37
N LEU A 76 -10.83 4.11 -6.65
CA LEU A 76 -11.88 4.58 -7.55
C LEU A 76 -11.72 3.98 -8.97
N GLY A 77 -10.48 3.77 -9.42
CA GLY A 77 -10.20 3.15 -10.71
C GLY A 77 -10.73 1.72 -10.80
N ASP A 78 -10.56 0.93 -9.74
CA ASP A 78 -11.07 -0.44 -9.69
C ASP A 78 -12.61 -0.47 -9.66
N LEU A 79 -13.22 0.49 -8.96
CA LEU A 79 -14.68 0.66 -8.96
C LEU A 79 -15.24 0.96 -10.36
N ILE A 80 -14.64 1.95 -11.03
CA ILE A 80 -15.04 2.33 -12.40
C ILE A 80 -14.90 1.14 -13.35
N SER A 81 -13.76 0.42 -13.26
CA SER A 81 -13.52 -0.79 -14.07
C SER A 81 -14.58 -1.86 -13.79
N GLY A 82 -14.96 -2.04 -12.52
CA GLY A 82 -16.03 -2.97 -12.12
C GLY A 82 -17.38 -2.62 -12.71
N ILE A 83 -17.74 -1.34 -12.68
CA ILE A 83 -19.00 -0.85 -13.26
C ILE A 83 -19.01 -1.06 -14.78
N VAL A 84 -17.91 -0.75 -15.46
CA VAL A 84 -17.80 -0.95 -16.93
C VAL A 84 -17.92 -2.43 -17.28
N CYS A 85 -17.22 -3.32 -16.57
CA CYS A 85 -17.35 -4.76 -16.80
C CYS A 85 -18.77 -5.28 -16.53
N PHE A 86 -19.43 -4.79 -15.49
CA PHE A 86 -20.82 -5.11 -15.21
C PHE A 86 -21.77 -4.70 -16.34
N LEU A 87 -21.62 -3.46 -16.84
CA LEU A 87 -22.44 -2.96 -17.94
C LEU A 87 -22.25 -3.77 -19.23
N VAL A 88 -21.00 -4.11 -19.57
CA VAL A 88 -20.72 -4.97 -20.72
C VAL A 88 -21.34 -6.35 -20.55
N ALA A 89 -21.23 -6.96 -19.38
CA ALA A 89 -21.83 -8.26 -19.09
C ALA A 89 -23.36 -8.21 -19.13
N ALA A 90 -23.97 -7.13 -18.66
CA ALA A 90 -25.42 -6.92 -18.73
C ALA A 90 -25.92 -6.82 -20.18
N ILE A 91 -25.22 -6.07 -21.06
CA ILE A 91 -25.56 -5.93 -22.48
C ILE A 91 -25.42 -7.28 -23.21
N THR A 92 -24.45 -8.10 -22.83
CA THR A 92 -24.24 -9.44 -23.43
C THR A 92 -25.13 -10.53 -22.84
N GLY A 93 -26.08 -10.19 -21.96
CA GLY A 93 -26.99 -11.14 -21.31
C GLY A 93 -26.35 -11.95 -20.17
N GLN A 94 -25.14 -11.64 -19.79
CA GLN A 94 -24.39 -12.33 -18.71
C GLN A 94 -24.48 -11.60 -17.37
N PHE A 95 -25.67 -11.17 -16.99
CA PHE A 95 -25.90 -10.31 -15.81
C PHE A 95 -25.33 -10.88 -14.50
N LEU A 96 -25.51 -12.19 -14.24
CA LEU A 96 -24.99 -12.88 -13.06
C LEU A 96 -23.44 -12.83 -13.00
N MET A 97 -22.78 -13.07 -14.14
CA MET A 97 -21.32 -12.97 -14.23
C MET A 97 -20.85 -11.53 -13.98
N GLY A 98 -21.57 -10.55 -14.51
CA GLY A 98 -21.29 -9.12 -14.26
C GLY A 98 -21.38 -8.77 -12.78
N LEU A 99 -22.39 -9.27 -12.06
CA LEU A 99 -22.54 -9.07 -10.62
C LEU A 99 -21.39 -9.70 -9.83
N ILE A 100 -20.99 -10.91 -10.16
CA ILE A 100 -19.85 -11.58 -9.51
C ILE A 100 -18.57 -10.78 -9.72
N ILE A 101 -18.31 -10.34 -10.96
CA ILE A 101 -17.12 -9.54 -11.28
C ILE A 101 -17.14 -8.22 -10.50
N LEU A 102 -18.27 -7.53 -10.45
CA LEU A 102 -18.41 -6.29 -9.68
C LEU A 102 -18.15 -6.51 -8.18
N ALA A 103 -18.73 -7.55 -7.60
CA ALA A 103 -18.55 -7.88 -6.19
C ALA A 103 -17.08 -8.18 -5.86
N VAL A 104 -16.39 -8.95 -6.70
CA VAL A 104 -14.97 -9.27 -6.53
C VAL A 104 -14.11 -8.02 -6.67
N LEU A 105 -14.38 -7.14 -7.64
CA LEU A 105 -13.65 -5.89 -7.81
C LEU A 105 -13.86 -4.95 -6.63
N LEU A 106 -15.07 -4.84 -6.10
CA LEU A 106 -15.35 -4.08 -4.88
C LEU A 106 -14.58 -4.60 -3.67
N PHE A 107 -14.40 -5.91 -3.58
CA PHE A 107 -13.61 -6.51 -2.50
C PHE A 107 -12.11 -6.26 -2.68
N CYS A 108 -11.59 -6.41 -3.90
CA CYS A 108 -10.17 -6.22 -4.22
C CYS A 108 -9.75 -4.74 -4.23
N SER A 109 -10.69 -3.79 -4.44
CA SER A 109 -10.41 -2.35 -4.42
C SER A 109 -10.03 -1.82 -3.04
N ARG A 110 -10.33 -2.59 -1.98
CA ARG A 110 -10.03 -2.20 -0.60
C ARG A 110 -8.55 -2.33 -0.30
N GLY A 111 -8.00 -1.31 0.29
CA GLY A 111 -6.63 -1.28 0.77
C GLY A 111 -6.52 -0.39 1.99
N LYS A 112 -5.32 -0.23 2.51
CA LYS A 112 -5.01 0.75 3.54
C LYS A 112 -3.98 1.72 3.01
N LYS A 113 -4.05 2.94 3.49
CA LYS A 113 -3.13 4.02 3.20
C LYS A 113 -2.48 4.45 4.50
N ILE A 114 -1.16 4.38 4.57
CA ILE A 114 -0.39 4.93 5.67
C ILE A 114 -0.01 6.35 5.29
N ILE A 115 -0.28 7.30 6.17
CA ILE A 115 -0.05 8.73 5.96
C ILE A 115 0.83 9.23 7.10
N PHE A 116 2.00 9.76 6.77
CA PHE A 116 2.87 10.49 7.69
C PHE A 116 2.61 11.97 7.53
N GLU A 117 2.14 12.62 8.58
CA GLU A 117 1.92 14.06 8.62
C GLU A 117 3.16 14.72 9.21
N LYS A 118 3.70 15.72 8.50
CA LYS A 118 4.90 16.46 8.93
C LYS A 118 4.54 17.76 9.62
N SER A 119 5.46 18.31 10.38
CA SER A 119 5.31 19.58 11.10
C SER A 119 5.10 20.78 10.17
N ASP A 120 5.54 20.70 8.92
CA ASP A 120 5.30 21.72 7.88
C ASP A 120 3.91 21.61 7.23
N GLY A 121 3.06 20.67 7.68
CA GLY A 121 1.75 20.38 7.12
C GLY A 121 1.78 19.50 5.86
N SER A 122 2.94 19.16 5.33
CA SER A 122 3.05 18.22 4.22
C SER A 122 2.74 16.79 4.65
N LYS A 123 2.32 15.95 3.69
CA LYS A 123 1.94 14.57 3.96
C LYS A 123 2.64 13.64 2.99
N VAL A 124 3.26 12.61 3.53
CA VAL A 124 3.83 11.52 2.74
C VAL A 124 2.98 10.28 2.98
N ASP A 125 2.55 9.64 1.92
CA ASP A 125 1.69 8.49 2.03
C ASP A 125 2.08 7.36 1.08
N PHE A 126 1.70 6.14 1.44
CA PHE A 126 1.79 5.00 0.56
C PHE A 126 0.66 4.00 0.81
N LEU A 127 0.42 3.16 -0.19
CA LEU A 127 -0.65 2.18 -0.20
C LEU A 127 -0.13 0.81 0.23
N ILE A 128 -0.89 0.12 1.05
CA ILE A 128 -0.62 -1.24 1.48
C ILE A 128 -1.84 -2.14 1.23
N GLU A 129 -1.58 -3.41 0.97
CA GLU A 129 -2.60 -4.44 0.95
C GLU A 129 -2.76 -5.01 2.36
N ALA A 130 -3.91 -4.76 2.99
CA ALA A 130 -4.11 -4.98 4.42
C ALA A 130 -3.86 -6.43 4.87
N LEU A 131 -4.19 -7.41 4.02
CA LEU A 131 -4.03 -8.84 4.36
C LEU A 131 -2.59 -9.33 4.12
N LYS A 132 -1.97 -8.89 3.01
CA LYS A 132 -0.66 -9.36 2.58
C LYS A 132 0.49 -8.73 3.37
N ASN A 133 0.32 -7.46 3.76
CA ASN A 133 1.38 -6.64 4.35
C ASN A 133 1.21 -6.41 5.86
N SER A 134 0.30 -7.14 6.55
CA SER A 134 0.02 -6.90 7.97
C SER A 134 1.25 -7.15 8.85
N GLU A 135 1.94 -8.27 8.63
CA GLU A 135 3.14 -8.64 9.41
C GLU A 135 4.30 -7.65 9.18
N GLU A 136 4.52 -7.27 7.92
CA GLU A 136 5.55 -6.31 7.55
C GLU A 136 5.27 -4.92 8.14
N CYS A 137 3.99 -4.55 8.19
CA CYS A 137 3.54 -3.31 8.80
C CYS A 137 3.80 -3.30 10.32
N GLU A 138 3.51 -4.42 11.00
CA GLU A 138 3.78 -4.56 12.44
C GLU A 138 5.28 -4.48 12.74
N LYS A 139 6.12 -5.14 11.93
CA LYS A 139 7.58 -5.05 12.06
C LYS A 139 8.10 -3.62 11.87
N MET A 140 7.61 -2.93 10.84
CA MET A 140 7.97 -1.52 10.59
C MET A 140 7.58 -0.64 11.77
N PHE A 141 6.35 -0.76 12.30
CA PHE A 141 5.93 0.03 13.44
C PHE A 141 6.67 -0.32 14.72
N SER A 142 6.99 -1.59 14.95
CA SER A 142 7.86 -2.01 16.07
C SER A 142 9.22 -1.33 15.98
N LYS A 143 9.80 -1.30 14.78
CA LYS A 143 11.10 -0.65 14.56
C LYS A 143 11.04 0.87 14.74
N LEU A 144 10.00 1.52 14.26
CA LEU A 144 9.77 2.95 14.50
C LEU A 144 9.63 3.24 16.01
N ASN A 145 9.02 2.33 16.77
CA ASN A 145 8.90 2.45 18.21
C ASN A 145 10.25 2.36 18.93
N GLU A 146 11.17 1.53 18.46
CA GLU A 146 12.52 1.45 19.02
C GLU A 146 13.26 2.79 18.96
N PHE A 147 13.03 3.58 17.91
CA PHE A 147 13.63 4.91 17.72
C PHE A 147 12.88 6.05 18.45
N LYS A 148 12.06 5.73 19.47
CA LYS A 148 11.33 6.69 20.34
C LYS A 148 10.27 7.57 19.66
N LEU A 149 9.88 7.27 18.43
CA LEU A 149 8.73 7.93 17.83
C LEU A 149 7.40 7.63 18.56
N SER A 150 7.40 6.62 19.44
CA SER A 150 6.20 6.06 20.03
C SER A 150 5.66 6.79 21.24
N LYS A 151 6.38 7.71 21.86
CA LYS A 151 5.91 8.33 23.12
C LYS A 151 4.81 9.36 22.95
N GLU A 152 4.58 9.86 21.71
CA GLU A 152 3.59 10.90 21.43
C GLU A 152 2.62 10.57 20.28
N LEU A 153 2.84 9.49 19.55
CA LEU A 153 2.02 9.15 18.39
C LEU A 153 1.02 8.05 18.75
N ASN A 154 -0.27 8.40 18.77
CA ASN A 154 -1.36 7.44 18.95
C ASN A 154 -1.46 6.47 17.75
N PHE A 155 -0.68 5.40 17.78
CA PHE A 155 -0.83 4.31 16.82
C PHE A 155 -2.07 3.47 17.17
N SER A 156 -3.17 3.77 16.57
CA SER A 156 -4.27 2.81 16.51
C SER A 156 -4.02 1.83 15.36
N VAL A 157 -3.12 0.88 15.56
CA VAL A 157 -3.12 -0.32 14.72
C VAL A 157 -4.45 -1.03 15.00
N PRO A 158 -5.33 -1.24 14.03
CA PRO A 158 -6.52 -2.04 14.27
C PRO A 158 -6.06 -3.47 14.54
N VAL A 159 -5.97 -3.81 15.83
CA VAL A 159 -5.76 -5.18 16.29
C VAL A 159 -6.92 -6.01 15.74
N LYS A 160 -6.60 -7.06 14.99
CA LYS A 160 -7.57 -8.08 14.61
C LYS A 160 -8.23 -8.61 15.88
N LYS A 161 -9.54 -8.38 16.03
CA LYS A 161 -10.40 -9.27 16.81
C LYS A 161 -10.82 -10.45 15.95
#